data_90a2299278a7104adeb52bb9a3fb68f0
#
_entry.id   90a2299278a7104adeb52bb9a3fb68f0
#
_cell.length_a   1.000
_cell.length_b   1.000
_cell.length_c   1.000
_cell.angle_alpha   90.00
_cell.angle_beta   90.00
_cell.angle_gamma   90.00
#
_symmetry.space_group_name_H-M   'P 1'
#
loop_
_entity.id
_entity.type
_entity.pdbx_description
1 polymer ?
#
loop_
_entity_poly.entity_id
_entity_poly.type
_entity_poly.pdbx_seq_one_letter_code
_entity_poly.pdbx_strand_id
1 'polypeptide(L)' 'MVTIFGWKIIPFGEDYYVLTGERVENHPRLGSGPLLRTSPIEVLDLVRGYAVTRSGTHYELVND' A
#
# COMPACT_ATOMS: atom_id res chain seq x y z
N MET A 1 9.29 -8.16 0.25
CA MET A 1 8.55 -6.93 -0.05
C MET A 1 7.13 -7.29 -0.43
N VAL A 2 6.17 -6.52 0.02
CA VAL A 2 4.77 -6.75 -0.31
C VAL A 2 4.47 -6.12 -1.66
N THR A 3 3.80 -6.85 -2.54
CA THR A 3 3.38 -6.33 -3.85
C THR A 3 1.88 -6.03 -3.81
N ILE A 4 1.48 -4.87 -4.30
CA ILE A 4 0.08 -4.46 -4.30
C ILE A 4 -0.38 -4.16 -5.73
N PHE A 5 -1.51 -4.73 -6.12
CA PHE A 5 -2.11 -4.62 -7.45
C PHE A 5 -3.42 -3.84 -7.38
N GLY A 6 -3.70 -3.06 -8.42
CA GLY A 6 -4.92 -2.26 -8.46
C GLY A 6 -4.99 -1.25 -7.33
N TRP A 7 -3.85 -0.66 -7.00
CA TRP A 7 -3.74 0.23 -5.85
C TRP A 7 -4.36 1.59 -6.13
N LYS A 8 -4.83 2.19 -5.05
CA LYS A 8 -5.31 3.58 -5.03
C LYS A 8 -4.84 4.24 -3.76
N ILE A 9 -4.62 5.54 -3.83
CA ILE A 9 -4.30 6.35 -2.67
C ILE A 9 -5.54 7.14 -2.32
N ILE A 10 -6.02 6.98 -1.10
CA ILE A 10 -7.22 7.67 -0.64
C ILE A 10 -6.92 8.47 0.62
N PRO A 11 -7.58 9.64 0.79
CA PRO A 11 -7.41 10.40 2.02
C PRO A 11 -8.05 9.66 3.19
N PHE A 12 -7.40 9.76 4.35
CA PHE A 12 -7.88 9.17 5.58
C PHE A 12 -7.68 10.16 6.71
N GLY A 13 -8.77 10.77 7.18
CA GLY A 13 -8.68 11.86 8.13
C GLY A 13 -8.25 13.15 7.43
N GLU A 14 -7.70 14.10 8.18
CA GLU A 14 -7.34 15.41 7.67
C GLU A 14 -5.91 15.45 7.10
N ASP A 15 -5.01 14.66 7.68
CA ASP A 15 -3.58 14.79 7.40
C ASP A 15 -2.94 13.55 6.81
N TYR A 16 -3.72 12.50 6.55
CA TYR A 16 -3.16 11.21 6.17
C TYR A 16 -3.72 10.71 4.86
N TYR A 17 -2.91 9.86 4.20
CA TYR A 17 -3.34 9.08 3.06
C TYR A 17 -3.04 7.62 3.33
N VAL A 18 -3.89 6.75 2.82
CA VAL A 18 -3.69 5.31 2.94
C VAL A 18 -3.77 4.68 1.56
N LEU A 19 -3.16 3.50 1.44
CA LEU A 19 -3.28 2.70 0.23
C LEU A 19 -4.44 1.73 0.39
N THR A 20 -5.15 1.53 -0.71
CA THR A 20 -6.05 0.41 -0.87
C THR A 20 -5.68 -0.31 -2.16
N GLY A 21 -6.06 -1.55 -2.31
CA GLY A 21 -5.73 -2.29 -3.50
C GLY A 21 -6.67 -3.47 -3.69
N GLU A 22 -6.72 -3.95 -4.93
CA GLU A 22 -7.54 -5.12 -5.24
C GLU A 22 -6.94 -6.39 -4.68
N ARG A 23 -5.61 -6.47 -4.66
CA ARG A 23 -4.91 -7.64 -4.21
C ARG A 23 -3.51 -7.30 -3.71
N VAL A 24 -3.07 -7.98 -2.68
CA VAL A 24 -1.67 -7.96 -2.24
C VAL A 24 -1.08 -9.35 -2.32
N GLU A 25 0.24 -9.41 -2.42
CA GLU A 25 0.99 -10.65 -2.34
C GLU A 25 2.13 -10.50 -1.35
N ASN A 26 2.38 -11.56 -0.61
CA ASN A 26 3.48 -11.63 0.37
C ASN A 26 3.34 -10.68 1.54
N HIS A 27 2.11 -10.31 1.90
CA HIS A 27 1.89 -9.48 3.08
C HIS A 27 2.20 -10.31 4.34
N PRO A 28 2.98 -9.77 5.29
CA PRO A 28 3.41 -10.56 6.45
C PRO A 28 2.27 -10.99 7.38
N ARG A 29 1.14 -10.30 7.35
CA ARG A 29 -0.01 -10.64 8.18
C ARG A 29 -1.17 -11.22 7.39
N LEU A 30 -1.39 -10.67 6.19
CA LEU A 30 -2.54 -11.04 5.36
C LEU A 30 -2.24 -12.14 4.35
N GLY A 31 -0.95 -12.42 4.12
CA GLY A 31 -0.55 -13.35 3.08
C GLY A 31 -0.84 -12.76 1.70
N SER A 32 -1.66 -13.45 0.93
CA SER A 32 -2.09 -12.98 -0.38
C SER A 32 -3.61 -12.92 -0.42
N GLY A 33 -4.16 -11.84 -0.98
CA GLY A 33 -5.60 -11.66 -1.03
C GLY A 33 -5.98 -10.20 -1.17
N PRO A 34 -7.28 -9.88 -1.00
CA PRO A 34 -7.75 -8.50 -1.09
C PRO A 34 -7.22 -7.64 0.04
N LEU A 35 -6.98 -6.38 -0.26
CA LEU A 35 -6.52 -5.40 0.72
C LEU A 35 -7.56 -4.31 0.88
N LEU A 36 -8.07 -4.14 2.11
CA LEU A 36 -9.03 -3.09 2.38
C LEU A 36 -8.35 -1.73 2.46
N ARG A 37 -7.31 -1.62 3.31
CA ARG A 37 -6.50 -0.41 3.41
C ARG A 37 -5.25 -0.69 4.23
N THR A 38 -4.26 0.16 4.05
CA THR A 38 -3.02 0.10 4.84
C THR A 38 -3.09 1.08 6.00
N SER A 39 -2.07 1.04 6.86
CA SER A 39 -1.81 2.15 7.78
C SER A 39 -1.40 3.39 6.96
N PRO A 40 -1.37 4.58 7.59
CA PRO A 40 -1.02 5.80 6.86
C PRO A 40 0.31 5.71 6.12
N ILE A 41 0.36 6.29 4.92
CA ILE A 41 1.56 6.32 4.11
C ILE A 41 2.53 7.34 4.70
N GLU A 42 3.78 6.94 4.90
CA GLU A 42 4.83 7.86 5.33
C GLU A 42 5.79 8.22 4.21
N VAL A 43 6.04 7.30 3.29
CA VAL A 43 6.89 7.55 2.14
C VAL A 43 6.15 7.07 0.90
N LEU A 44 6.10 7.91 -0.12
CA LEU A 44 5.48 7.55 -1.39
C LEU A 44 6.40 8.00 -2.51
N ASP A 45 6.84 7.05 -3.32
CA ASP A 45 7.69 7.32 -4.47
C ASP A 45 7.06 6.69 -5.71
N LEU A 46 6.33 7.51 -6.46
CA LEU A 46 5.63 7.05 -7.65
C LEU A 46 6.57 6.84 -8.83
N VAL A 47 7.73 7.47 -8.81
CA VAL A 47 8.73 7.30 -9.87
C VAL A 47 9.35 5.92 -9.77
N ARG A 48 9.71 5.51 -8.57
CA ARG A 48 10.29 4.19 -8.32
C ARG A 48 9.24 3.12 -8.07
N GLY A 49 8.01 3.52 -7.81
CA GLY A 49 6.89 2.60 -7.64
C GLY A 49 6.83 1.89 -6.31
N TYR A 50 7.06 2.62 -5.21
CA TYR A 50 6.93 2.01 -3.90
C TYR A 50 6.33 2.98 -2.88
N ALA A 51 5.86 2.41 -1.78
CA ALA A 51 5.38 3.18 -0.64
C ALA A 51 5.76 2.48 0.65
N VAL A 52 5.97 3.26 1.70
CA VAL A 52 6.22 2.74 3.04
C VAL A 52 5.16 3.32 3.96
N THR A 53 4.51 2.46 4.72
CA THR A 53 3.48 2.89 5.66
C THR A 53 4.04 3.03 7.07
N ARG A 54 3.23 3.63 7.95
CA ARG A 54 3.63 3.88 9.33
C ARG A 54 4.01 2.60 10.07
N SER A 55 3.40 1.49 9.73
CA SER A 55 3.74 0.20 10.32
C SER A 55 5.08 -0.34 9.86
N GLY A 56 5.75 0.34 8.92
CA GLY A 56 7.05 -0.08 8.41
C GLY A 56 6.97 -1.04 7.23
N THR A 57 5.78 -1.33 6.74
CA THR A 57 5.61 -2.24 5.61
C THR A 57 5.95 -1.52 4.31
N HIS A 58 6.79 -2.16 3.49
CA HIS A 58 7.16 -1.66 2.17
C HIS A 58 6.27 -2.31 1.11
N TYR A 59 5.64 -1.48 0.30
CA TYR A 59 4.74 -1.94 -0.77
C TYR A 59 5.35 -1.62 -2.12
N GLU A 60 5.43 -2.62 -2.98
CA GLU A 60 5.75 -2.41 -4.38
C GLU A 60 4.43 -2.15 -5.12
N LEU A 61 4.34 -1.00 -5.79
CA LEU A 61 3.12 -0.57 -6.46
C LEU A 61 3.15 -1.04 -7.91
N VAL A 62 2.24 -1.94 -8.25
CA VAL A 62 2.18 -2.49 -9.60
C VAL A 62 1.01 -1.84 -10.35
N ASN A 63 1.32 -1.27 -11.50
CA ASN A 63 0.33 -0.71 -12.41
C ASN A 63 0.08 -1.71 -13.53
N ASP A 64 -1.15 -2.12 -13.68
CA ASP A 64 -1.54 -3.02 -14.78
C ASP A 64 -1.93 -2.22 -16.02
#